data_8679ae351a1f76266d567ee05614dbaf
#
_entry.id   8679ae351a1f76266d567ee05614dbaf
#
_cell.length_a   1.000
_cell.length_b   1.000
_cell.length_c   1.000
_cell.angle_alpha   90.00
_cell.angle_beta   90.00
_cell.angle_gamma   90.00
#
_symmetry.space_group_name_H-M   'P 1'
#
loop_
_entity.id
_entity.type
_entity.pdbx_description
1 polymer ?
#
loop_
_entity_poly.entity_id
_entity_poly.type
_entity_poly.pdbx_seq_one_letter_code
_entity_poly.pdbx_strand_id
1 'polypeptide(L)'
;MFMETVNELRAAEEQLAGEKAAVRTEVQHLLEKTRQDGQALLEQTKQEQRRLDRERQEQTKQEAARRREQTLKDAQAACDALRSSARLSEAAAEIVRRVVER
;
A
#
# COMPACT_ATOMS: atom_id res chain seq x y z
N MET A 1 37.47 32.32 -56.92
CA MET A 1 37.92 31.07 -56.24
C MET A 1 38.05 31.24 -54.75
N PHE A 2 38.81 32.18 -54.22
CA PHE A 2 38.98 32.36 -52.78
C PHE A 2 37.69 32.78 -52.10
N MET A 3 36.91 33.68 -52.68
CA MET A 3 35.63 34.15 -52.11
C MET A 3 34.56 33.07 -52.11
N GLU A 4 34.55 32.20 -53.10
CA GLU A 4 33.62 31.07 -53.15
C GLU A 4 33.92 30.06 -52.01
N THR A 5 35.20 29.76 -51.76
CA THR A 5 35.62 28.88 -50.68
C THR A 5 35.26 29.46 -49.32
N VAL A 6 35.44 30.76 -49.11
CA VAL A 6 35.05 31.47 -47.89
C VAL A 6 33.53 31.45 -47.70
N ASN A 7 32.75 31.64 -48.75
CA ASN A 7 31.29 31.59 -48.71
C ASN A 7 30.78 30.17 -48.40
N GLU A 8 31.39 29.15 -48.98
CA GLU A 8 31.08 27.76 -48.68
C GLU A 8 31.37 27.42 -47.21
N LEU A 9 32.52 27.89 -46.70
CA LEU A 9 32.88 27.71 -45.32
C LEU A 9 31.89 28.38 -44.36
N ARG A 10 31.47 29.63 -44.66
CA ARG A 10 30.44 30.32 -43.88
C ARG A 10 29.11 29.60 -43.90
N ALA A 11 28.70 29.13 -45.09
CA ALA A 11 27.46 28.37 -45.22
C ALA A 11 27.50 27.08 -44.38
N ALA A 12 28.63 26.37 -44.38
CA ALA A 12 28.82 25.18 -43.55
C ALA A 12 28.82 25.49 -42.07
N GLU A 13 29.45 26.62 -41.67
CA GLU A 13 29.44 27.05 -40.24
C GLU A 13 28.04 27.45 -39.79
N GLU A 14 27.27 28.18 -40.62
CA GLU A 14 25.89 28.56 -40.32
C GLU A 14 24.99 27.32 -40.20
N GLN A 15 25.15 26.36 -41.11
CA GLN A 15 24.40 25.11 -41.07
C GLN A 15 24.72 24.32 -39.81
N LEU A 16 26.00 24.22 -39.47
CA LEU A 16 26.44 23.52 -38.27
C LEU A 16 25.92 24.20 -37.00
N ALA A 17 25.94 25.54 -36.93
CA ALA A 17 25.38 26.29 -35.81
C ALA A 17 23.86 26.07 -35.68
N GLY A 18 23.15 26.02 -36.82
CA GLY A 18 21.72 25.71 -36.83
C GLY A 18 21.42 24.30 -36.36
N GLU A 19 22.20 23.32 -36.77
CA GLU A 19 22.08 21.93 -36.30
C GLU A 19 22.34 21.80 -34.81
N LYS A 20 23.39 22.46 -34.29
CA LYS A 20 23.68 22.49 -32.88
C LYS A 20 22.56 23.10 -32.05
N ALA A 21 21.99 24.22 -32.54
CA ALA A 21 20.86 24.86 -31.87
C ALA A 21 19.62 23.95 -31.84
N ALA A 22 19.34 23.28 -32.96
CA ALA A 22 18.23 22.34 -33.07
C ALA A 22 18.40 21.16 -32.07
N VAL A 23 19.61 20.61 -32.01
CA VAL A 23 19.94 19.52 -31.09
C VAL A 23 19.79 19.96 -29.62
N ARG A 24 20.26 21.16 -29.27
CA ARG A 24 20.08 21.72 -27.93
C ARG A 24 18.61 21.86 -27.55
N THR A 25 17.80 22.38 -28.48
CA THR A 25 16.36 22.51 -28.24
C THR A 25 15.70 21.16 -28.05
N GLU A 26 16.06 20.19 -28.88
CA GLU A 26 15.55 18.82 -28.76
C GLU A 26 15.95 18.17 -27.44
N VAL A 27 17.21 18.30 -27.01
CA VAL A 27 17.71 17.79 -25.73
C VAL A 27 16.96 18.44 -24.57
N GLN A 28 16.78 19.76 -24.59
CA GLN A 28 16.01 20.47 -23.56
C GLN A 28 14.57 19.97 -23.50
N HIS A 29 13.95 19.76 -24.66
CA HIS A 29 12.60 19.23 -24.74
C HIS A 29 12.50 17.82 -24.16
N LEU A 30 13.44 16.95 -24.50
CA LEU A 30 13.51 15.59 -23.96
C LEU A 30 13.74 15.57 -22.45
N LEU A 31 14.63 16.43 -21.95
CA LEU A 31 14.88 16.55 -20.52
C LEU A 31 13.64 17.00 -19.77
N GLU A 32 12.94 18.02 -20.30
CA GLU A 32 11.69 18.51 -19.69
C GLU A 32 10.61 17.44 -19.71
N LYS A 33 10.45 16.74 -20.82
CA LYS A 33 9.50 15.64 -20.94
C LYS A 33 9.82 14.52 -19.94
N THR A 34 11.09 14.13 -19.84
CA THR A 34 11.54 13.10 -18.89
C THR A 34 11.26 13.52 -17.45
N ARG A 35 11.48 14.79 -17.12
CA ARG A 35 11.19 15.33 -15.80
C ARG A 35 9.70 15.28 -15.49
N GLN A 36 8.86 15.68 -16.43
CA GLN A 36 7.40 15.63 -16.30
C GLN A 36 6.90 14.20 -16.15
N ASP A 37 7.41 13.29 -16.98
CA ASP A 37 7.06 11.86 -16.89
C ASP A 37 7.50 11.26 -15.56
N GLY A 38 8.68 11.64 -15.07
CA GLY A 38 9.18 11.23 -13.77
C GLY A 38 8.31 11.73 -12.63
N GLN A 39 7.88 12.98 -12.66
CA GLN A 39 6.97 13.55 -11.67
C GLN A 39 5.60 12.87 -11.70
N ALA A 40 5.06 12.60 -12.89
CA ALA A 40 3.80 11.89 -13.05
C ALA A 40 3.89 10.46 -12.48
N LEU A 41 5.00 9.78 -12.74
CA LEU A 41 5.24 8.45 -12.22
C LEU A 41 5.35 8.44 -10.69
N LEU A 42 6.05 9.42 -10.11
CA LEU A 42 6.15 9.58 -8.66
C LEU A 42 4.78 9.82 -8.03
N GLU A 43 3.97 10.68 -8.63
CA GLU A 43 2.61 10.97 -8.15
C GLU A 43 1.72 9.72 -8.20
N GLN A 44 1.78 9.00 -9.31
CA GLN A 44 1.05 7.75 -9.49
C GLN A 44 1.48 6.71 -8.45
N THR A 45 2.78 6.58 -8.21
CA THR A 45 3.33 5.67 -7.21
C THR A 45 2.86 6.04 -5.79
N LYS A 46 2.85 7.33 -5.45
CA LYS A 46 2.35 7.80 -4.16
C LYS A 46 0.87 7.48 -3.98
N GLN A 47 0.06 7.70 -5.00
CA GLN A 47 -1.38 7.38 -4.96
C GLN A 47 -1.60 5.88 -4.79
N GLU A 48 -0.86 5.05 -5.52
CA GLU A 48 -0.92 3.60 -5.41
C GLU A 48 -0.52 3.13 -4.00
N GLN A 49 0.54 3.71 -3.45
CA GLN A 49 1.02 3.40 -2.12
C GLN A 49 -0.02 3.76 -1.04
N ARG A 50 -0.66 4.93 -1.17
CA ARG A 50 -1.76 5.34 -0.28
C ARG A 50 -2.96 4.38 -0.37
N ARG A 51 -3.26 3.92 -1.58
CA ARG A 51 -4.34 2.94 -1.78
C ARG A 51 -4.02 1.63 -1.09
N LEU A 52 -2.80 1.11 -1.27
CA LEU A 52 -2.34 -0.11 -0.62
C LEU A 52 -2.33 0.02 0.90
N ASP A 53 -1.90 1.15 1.43
CA ASP A 53 -1.89 1.42 2.88
C ASP A 53 -3.32 1.42 3.44
N ARG A 54 -4.26 2.04 2.74
CA ARG A 54 -5.67 2.02 3.14
C ARG A 54 -6.25 0.62 3.13
N GLU A 55 -5.95 -0.18 2.11
CA GLU A 55 -6.38 -1.57 2.04
C GLU A 55 -5.82 -2.40 3.19
N ARG A 56 -4.53 -2.22 3.52
CA ARG A 56 -3.90 -2.90 4.65
C ARG A 56 -4.53 -2.51 5.97
N GLN A 57 -4.80 -1.23 6.17
CA GLN A 57 -5.46 -0.74 7.38
C GLN A 57 -6.86 -1.34 7.51
N GLU A 58 -7.61 -1.39 6.43
CA GLU A 58 -8.95 -2.00 6.42
C GLU A 58 -8.88 -3.50 6.73
N GLN A 59 -7.97 -4.22 6.10
CA GLN A 59 -7.75 -5.64 6.37
C GLN A 59 -7.36 -5.89 7.83
N THR A 60 -6.48 -5.05 8.38
CA THR A 60 -6.05 -5.13 9.78
C THR A 60 -7.22 -4.91 10.73
N LYS A 61 -8.07 -3.93 10.44
CA LYS A 61 -9.29 -3.67 11.23
C LYS A 61 -10.26 -4.84 11.18
N GLN A 62 -10.48 -5.39 10.00
CA GLN A 62 -11.37 -6.55 9.83
C GLN A 62 -10.84 -7.77 10.56
N GLU A 63 -9.54 -8.02 10.46
CA GLU A 63 -8.90 -9.13 11.15
C GLU A 63 -8.94 -8.95 12.66
N ALA A 64 -8.68 -7.75 13.15
CA ALA A 64 -8.79 -7.43 14.58
C ALA A 64 -10.23 -7.62 15.09
N ALA A 65 -11.22 -7.21 14.29
CA ALA A 65 -12.64 -7.39 14.63
C ALA A 65 -13.01 -8.87 14.69
N ARG A 66 -12.54 -9.69 13.76
CA ARG A 66 -12.75 -11.14 13.74
C ARG A 66 -12.13 -11.80 14.97
N ARG A 67 -10.90 -11.43 15.30
CA ARG A 67 -10.21 -11.96 16.47
C ARG A 67 -10.93 -11.60 17.77
N ARG A 68 -11.40 -10.37 17.86
CA ARG A 68 -12.19 -9.91 19.00
C ARG A 68 -13.48 -10.71 19.14
N GLU A 69 -14.21 -10.88 18.05
CA GLU A 69 -15.43 -11.67 18.02
C GLU A 69 -15.17 -13.11 18.42
N GLN A 70 -14.12 -13.72 17.88
CA GLN A 70 -13.74 -15.09 18.23
C GLN A 70 -13.34 -15.22 19.70
N THR A 71 -12.58 -14.26 20.22
CA THR A 71 -12.19 -14.22 21.63
C THR A 71 -13.41 -14.11 22.54
N LEU A 72 -14.38 -13.27 22.17
CA LEU A 72 -15.64 -13.14 22.92
C LEU A 72 -16.46 -14.42 22.88
N LYS A 73 -16.56 -15.08 21.74
CA LYS A 73 -17.25 -16.37 21.62
C LYS A 73 -16.57 -17.45 22.46
N ASP A 74 -15.25 -17.53 22.43
CA ASP A 74 -14.48 -18.48 23.21
C ASP A 74 -14.64 -18.23 24.71
N ALA A 75 -14.60 -16.96 25.12
CA ALA A 75 -14.83 -16.57 26.51
C ALA A 75 -16.26 -16.94 26.97
N GLN A 76 -17.25 -16.67 26.14
CA GLN A 76 -18.65 -17.03 26.39
C GLN A 76 -18.80 -18.54 26.54
N ALA A 77 -18.24 -19.31 25.62
CA ALA A 77 -18.26 -20.76 25.68
C ALA A 77 -17.58 -21.29 26.95
N ALA A 78 -16.45 -20.72 27.33
CA ALA A 78 -15.75 -21.08 28.58
C ALA A 78 -16.57 -20.74 29.79
N CYS A 79 -17.22 -19.59 29.84
CA CYS A 79 -18.12 -19.23 30.95
C CYS A 79 -19.31 -20.16 31.01
N ASP A 80 -19.93 -20.50 29.91
CA ASP A 80 -21.06 -21.43 29.88
C ASP A 80 -20.66 -22.81 30.32
N ALA A 81 -19.48 -23.29 29.92
CA ALA A 81 -18.93 -24.56 30.38
C ALA A 81 -18.68 -24.57 31.87
N LEU A 82 -18.13 -23.50 32.45
CA LEU A 82 -17.93 -23.36 33.90
C LEU A 82 -19.25 -23.34 34.66
N ARG A 83 -20.24 -22.62 34.15
CA ARG A 83 -21.57 -22.61 34.77
C ARG A 83 -22.21 -23.98 34.77
N SER A 84 -22.13 -24.70 33.66
CA SER A 84 -22.65 -26.06 33.57
C SER A 84 -21.94 -26.98 34.50
N SER A 85 -20.63 -26.88 34.61
CA SER A 85 -19.83 -27.68 35.59
C SER A 85 -20.19 -27.36 37.04
N ALA A 86 -20.36 -26.08 37.37
CA ALA A 86 -20.77 -25.64 38.70
C ALA A 86 -22.16 -26.16 39.04
N ARG A 87 -23.10 -26.09 38.12
CA ARG A 87 -24.47 -26.61 38.30
C ARG A 87 -24.47 -28.14 38.53
N LEU A 88 -23.65 -28.85 37.77
CA LEU A 88 -23.49 -30.27 37.92
C LEU A 88 -22.88 -30.62 39.30
N SER A 89 -21.89 -29.86 39.74
CA SER A 89 -21.30 -30.02 41.07
C SER A 89 -22.29 -29.73 42.18
N GLU A 90 -23.08 -28.68 42.06
CA GLU A 90 -24.13 -28.35 43.03
C GLU A 90 -25.22 -29.43 43.06
N ALA A 91 -25.66 -29.89 41.89
CA ALA A 91 -26.66 -30.97 41.79
C ALA A 91 -26.15 -32.27 42.43
N ALA A 92 -24.90 -32.61 42.16
CA ALA A 92 -24.26 -33.79 42.77
C ALA A 92 -24.16 -33.66 44.27
N ALA A 93 -23.76 -32.49 44.78
CA ALA A 93 -23.70 -32.22 46.24
C ALA A 93 -25.09 -32.30 46.87
N GLU A 94 -26.11 -31.79 46.22
CA GLU A 94 -27.49 -31.85 46.69
C GLU A 94 -28.00 -33.29 46.74
N ILE A 95 -27.69 -34.10 45.78
CA ILE A 95 -28.07 -35.52 45.76
C ILE A 95 -27.38 -36.27 46.91
N VAL A 96 -26.08 -36.05 47.07
CA VAL A 96 -25.32 -36.67 48.17
C VAL A 96 -25.88 -36.26 49.54
N ARG A 97 -26.18 -34.99 49.71
CA ARG A 97 -26.78 -34.49 50.98
C ARG A 97 -28.10 -35.15 51.24
N ARG A 98 -28.99 -35.30 50.28
CA ARG A 98 -30.28 -35.97 50.43
C ARG A 98 -30.12 -37.45 50.77
N VAL A 99 -29.15 -38.11 50.17
CA VAL A 99 -28.88 -39.54 50.48
C VAL A 99 -28.34 -39.72 51.91
N VAL A 100 -27.47 -38.79 52.31
CA VAL A 100 -26.88 -38.86 53.73
C VAL A 100 -27.93 -38.53 54.76
N GLU A 101 -28.87 -37.62 54.50
CA GLU A 101 -29.92 -37.24 55.42
C GLU A 101 -31.04 -38.30 55.57
N ARG A 102 -31.03 -39.30 54.74
CA ARG A 102 -31.91 -40.44 54.85
C ARG A 102 -31.35 -41.45 55.89
#